data_a615187d242670e39c090bb8e6efe2e9
#
_entry.id   a615187d242670e39c090bb8e6efe2e9
#
_cell.length_a   1.000
_cell.length_b   1.000
_cell.length_c   1.000
_cell.angle_alpha   90.00
_cell.angle_beta   90.00
_cell.angle_gamma   90.00
#
_symmetry.space_group_name_H-M   'P 1'
#
loop_
_entity.id
_entity.type
_entity.pdbx_description
1 polymer ?
#
loop_
_entity_poly.entity_id
_entity_poly.type
_entity_poly.pdbx_seq_one_letter_code
_entity_poly.pdbx_strand_id
1 'polypeptide(L)'
;MKQKKLMLLGGIRYLLPVIKAAHEQGYYVITADYLPNNIAHQYSDEYVNVSIIDKEAVLKVAREKEIDGIMSFGVDPGVVSASYVQEQMGLPSFGPFESVVILQNKDKFRTFLAENGFNVPWAFGFSSETEAWNSR
;
A
#
# COMPACT_ATOMS: atom_id res chain seq x y z
N MET A 1 27.55 -3.21 -9.85
CA MET A 1 26.66 -2.64 -8.80
C MET A 1 25.60 -3.68 -8.43
N LYS A 2 25.21 -3.78 -7.15
CA LYS A 2 24.12 -4.69 -6.73
C LYS A 2 22.82 -4.23 -7.38
N GLN A 3 22.09 -5.16 -7.99
CA GLN A 3 20.77 -4.87 -8.56
C GLN A 3 19.79 -4.41 -7.46
N LYS A 4 19.12 -3.28 -7.65
CA LYS A 4 18.14 -2.76 -6.71
C LYS A 4 16.86 -3.56 -6.73
N LYS A 5 16.26 -3.77 -5.57
CA LYS A 5 15.04 -4.55 -5.38
C LYS A 5 13.84 -3.64 -5.14
N LEU A 6 12.81 -3.80 -5.96
CA LEU A 6 11.53 -3.11 -5.83
C LEU A 6 10.45 -4.09 -5.43
N MET A 7 9.79 -3.86 -4.29
CA MET A 7 8.63 -4.63 -3.86
C MET A 7 7.34 -3.94 -4.32
N LEU A 8 6.46 -4.69 -4.98
CA LEU A 8 5.14 -4.26 -5.43
C LEU A 8 4.07 -4.99 -4.62
N LEU A 9 3.22 -4.23 -3.94
CA LEU A 9 2.12 -4.79 -3.15
C LEU A 9 0.90 -5.04 -4.04
N GLY A 10 0.43 -6.29 -4.05
CA GLY A 10 -0.64 -6.81 -4.89
C GLY A 10 -0.14 -7.78 -5.95
N GLY A 11 -1.08 -8.35 -6.70
CA GLY A 11 -0.78 -9.36 -7.71
C GLY A 11 -1.63 -9.25 -8.98
N ILE A 12 -2.48 -8.21 -9.09
CA ILE A 12 -3.43 -8.05 -10.18
C ILE A 12 -2.80 -7.46 -11.44
N ARG A 13 -3.52 -7.53 -12.55
CA ARG A 13 -3.01 -7.12 -13.89
C ARG A 13 -2.54 -5.66 -13.98
N TYR A 14 -3.00 -4.76 -13.12
CA TYR A 14 -2.54 -3.37 -13.12
C TYR A 14 -1.06 -3.22 -12.79
N LEU A 15 -0.44 -4.23 -12.17
CA LEU A 15 1.00 -4.24 -11.93
C LEU A 15 1.84 -4.61 -13.16
N LEU A 16 1.28 -5.20 -14.21
CA LEU A 16 2.07 -5.65 -15.36
C LEU A 16 2.87 -4.52 -16.03
N PRO A 17 2.29 -3.33 -16.32
CA PRO A 17 3.07 -2.23 -16.87
C PRO A 17 4.13 -1.70 -15.90
N VAL A 18 3.87 -1.75 -14.59
CA VAL A 18 4.83 -1.33 -13.57
C VAL A 18 6.01 -2.29 -13.50
N ILE A 19 5.76 -3.60 -13.52
CA ILE A 19 6.80 -4.63 -13.56
C ILE A 19 7.67 -4.46 -14.80
N LYS A 20 7.05 -4.28 -15.96
CA LYS A 20 7.78 -4.05 -17.22
C LYS A 20 8.67 -2.81 -17.11
N ALA A 21 8.15 -1.69 -16.67
CA ALA A 21 8.92 -0.45 -16.52
C ALA A 21 10.07 -0.60 -15.50
N ALA A 22 9.85 -1.34 -14.42
CA ALA A 22 10.88 -1.62 -13.42
C ALA A 22 12.01 -2.47 -14.01
N HIS A 23 11.69 -3.52 -14.78
CA HIS A 23 12.68 -4.34 -15.47
C HIS A 23 13.47 -3.54 -16.51
N GLU A 24 12.83 -2.67 -17.29
CA GLU A 24 13.51 -1.78 -18.24
C GLU A 24 14.53 -0.84 -17.56
N GLN A 25 14.32 -0.55 -16.28
CA GLN A 25 15.25 0.24 -15.46
C GLN A 25 16.24 -0.63 -14.66
N GLY A 26 16.22 -1.94 -14.85
CA GLY A 26 17.17 -2.86 -14.23
C GLY A 26 16.86 -3.26 -12.80
N TYR A 27 15.63 -3.02 -12.31
CA TYR A 27 15.22 -3.48 -10.97
C TYR A 27 14.93 -4.97 -10.94
N TYR A 28 15.23 -5.61 -9.80
CA TYR A 28 14.70 -6.92 -9.42
C TYR A 28 13.33 -6.69 -8.77
N VAL A 29 12.29 -7.29 -9.31
CA VAL A 29 10.91 -7.04 -8.90
C VAL A 29 10.36 -8.17 -8.04
N ILE A 30 9.90 -7.84 -6.85
CA ILE A 30 9.25 -8.74 -5.91
C ILE A 30 7.77 -8.37 -5.83
N THR A 31 6.86 -9.28 -6.17
CA THR A 31 5.44 -9.08 -5.94
C THR A 31 5.01 -9.73 -4.63
N ALA A 32 4.15 -9.07 -3.86
CA ALA A 32 3.68 -9.51 -2.56
C ALA A 32 2.15 -9.45 -2.49
N ASP A 33 1.51 -10.59 -2.27
CA ASP A 33 0.05 -10.74 -2.15
C ASP A 33 -0.26 -12.05 -1.42
N TYR A 34 -1.45 -12.13 -0.80
CA TYR A 34 -1.92 -13.37 -0.17
C TYR A 34 -2.50 -14.39 -1.17
N LEU A 35 -2.82 -13.97 -2.40
CA LEU A 35 -3.35 -14.81 -3.47
C LEU A 35 -2.23 -15.27 -4.42
N PRO A 36 -1.75 -16.53 -4.32
CA PRO A 36 -0.57 -17.00 -5.03
C PRO A 36 -0.75 -17.12 -6.55
N ASN A 37 -1.99 -17.18 -7.03
CA ASN A 37 -2.30 -17.40 -8.45
C ASN A 37 -2.55 -16.12 -9.23
N ASN A 38 -2.32 -14.95 -8.64
CA ASN A 38 -2.48 -13.68 -9.32
C ASN A 38 -1.48 -13.52 -10.45
N ILE A 39 -1.96 -12.94 -11.57
CA ILE A 39 -1.23 -12.87 -12.84
C ILE A 39 0.12 -12.16 -12.74
N ALA A 40 0.24 -11.12 -11.92
CA ALA A 40 1.47 -10.34 -11.82
C ALA A 40 2.68 -11.16 -11.33
N HIS A 41 2.44 -12.20 -10.52
CA HIS A 41 3.49 -13.06 -9.98
C HIS A 41 4.26 -13.86 -11.05
N GLN A 42 3.61 -14.07 -12.21
CA GLN A 42 4.26 -14.76 -13.34
C GLN A 42 5.27 -13.86 -14.09
N TYR A 43 5.22 -12.56 -13.85
CA TYR A 43 6.05 -11.56 -14.54
C TYR A 43 7.06 -10.89 -13.62
N SER A 44 6.95 -11.07 -12.30
CA SER A 44 7.97 -10.64 -11.35
C SER A 44 9.10 -11.64 -11.22
N ASP A 45 10.25 -11.22 -10.71
CA ASP A 45 11.41 -12.10 -10.46
C ASP A 45 11.17 -12.99 -9.24
N GLU A 46 10.36 -12.51 -8.28
CA GLU A 46 10.05 -13.22 -7.05
C GLU A 46 8.61 -12.91 -6.59
N TYR A 47 7.97 -13.92 -6.00
CA TYR A 47 6.68 -13.77 -5.32
C TYR A 47 6.81 -14.10 -3.83
N VAL A 48 6.16 -13.30 -3.00
CA VAL A 48 6.06 -13.54 -1.55
C VAL A 48 4.60 -13.58 -1.13
N ASN A 49 4.22 -14.64 -0.42
CA ASN A 49 2.88 -14.78 0.14
C ASN A 49 2.77 -14.00 1.45
N VAL A 50 2.14 -12.84 1.39
CA VAL A 50 1.87 -11.98 2.56
C VAL A 50 0.64 -11.13 2.30
N SER A 51 -0.19 -10.94 3.33
CA SER A 51 -1.33 -10.01 3.23
C SER A 51 -0.84 -8.57 3.16
N ILE A 52 -1.20 -7.86 2.09
CA ILE A 52 -0.78 -6.46 1.86
C ILE A 52 -1.40 -5.45 2.84
N ILE A 53 -2.42 -5.85 3.60
CA ILE A 53 -3.03 -5.02 4.66
C ILE A 53 -2.38 -5.24 6.04
N ASP A 54 -1.58 -6.28 6.19
CA ASP A 54 -0.79 -6.52 7.39
C ASP A 54 0.58 -5.84 7.27
N LYS A 55 0.61 -4.57 7.67
CA LYS A 55 1.82 -3.73 7.53
C LYS A 55 3.04 -4.27 8.27
N GLU A 56 2.85 -4.97 9.41
CA GLU A 56 3.95 -5.57 10.18
C GLU A 56 4.52 -6.80 9.46
N ALA A 57 3.66 -7.65 8.91
CA ALA A 57 4.09 -8.79 8.11
C ALA A 57 4.81 -8.32 6.83
N VAL A 58 4.29 -7.27 6.16
CA VAL A 58 4.95 -6.68 4.99
C VAL A 58 6.32 -6.10 5.37
N LEU A 59 6.43 -5.38 6.50
CA LEU A 59 7.71 -4.84 6.98
C LEU A 59 8.73 -5.93 7.26
N LYS A 60 8.31 -7.03 7.90
CA LYS A 60 9.17 -8.17 8.17
C LYS A 60 9.76 -8.74 6.87
N VAL A 61 8.90 -9.02 5.89
CA VAL A 61 9.32 -9.54 4.59
C VAL A 61 10.21 -8.54 3.85
N ALA A 62 9.87 -7.26 3.89
CA ALA A 62 10.67 -6.20 3.24
C ALA A 62 12.11 -6.15 3.77
N ARG A 63 12.28 -6.31 5.09
CA ARG A 63 13.60 -6.39 5.73
C ARG A 63 14.35 -7.67 5.35
N GLU A 64 13.69 -8.83 5.39
CA GLU A 64 14.27 -10.12 5.01
C GLU A 64 14.76 -10.13 3.56
N LYS A 65 14.02 -9.47 2.66
CA LYS A 65 14.37 -9.34 1.24
C LYS A 65 15.39 -8.24 0.95
N GLU A 66 15.70 -7.38 1.92
CA GLU A 66 16.60 -6.24 1.76
C GLU A 66 16.20 -5.37 0.55
N ILE A 67 14.95 -4.92 0.51
CA ILE A 67 14.42 -4.11 -0.59
C ILE A 67 15.00 -2.69 -0.57
N ASP A 68 15.10 -2.09 -1.76
CA ASP A 68 15.53 -0.69 -1.93
C ASP A 68 14.34 0.26 -2.17
N GLY A 69 13.15 -0.29 -2.42
CA GLY A 69 11.93 0.47 -2.60
C GLY A 69 10.69 -0.41 -2.50
N ILE A 70 9.58 0.22 -2.16
CA ILE A 70 8.27 -0.43 -2.09
C ILE A 70 7.18 0.51 -2.59
N MET A 71 6.20 -0.03 -3.30
CA MET A 71 5.03 0.74 -3.71
C MET A 71 3.79 -0.14 -3.84
N SER A 72 2.63 0.50 -3.80
CA SER A 72 1.35 -0.06 -4.20
C SER A 72 0.81 0.76 -5.37
N PHE A 73 0.42 0.11 -6.46
CA PHE A 73 -0.10 0.75 -7.66
C PHE A 73 -1.43 0.14 -8.07
N GLY A 74 -2.49 0.95 -8.05
CA GLY A 74 -3.85 0.49 -8.35
C GLY A 74 -4.45 -0.48 -7.33
N VAL A 75 -3.84 -0.57 -6.13
CA VAL A 75 -4.29 -1.44 -5.03
C VAL A 75 -4.29 -0.60 -3.75
N ASP A 76 -5.35 0.16 -3.55
CA ASP A 76 -5.48 1.12 -2.45
C ASP A 76 -5.18 0.55 -1.05
N PRO A 77 -5.63 -0.66 -0.67
CA PRO A 77 -5.31 -1.21 0.66
C PRO A 77 -3.82 -1.38 0.93
N GLY A 78 -3.01 -1.58 -0.11
CA GLY A 78 -1.56 -1.73 0.02
C GLY A 78 -0.80 -0.42 0.25
N VAL A 79 -1.41 0.73 -0.04
CA VAL A 79 -0.74 2.05 0.07
C VAL A 79 -0.35 2.35 1.52
N VAL A 80 -1.20 2.01 2.48
CA VAL A 80 -0.94 2.19 3.91
C VAL A 80 0.28 1.35 4.36
N SER A 81 0.32 0.08 3.95
CA SER A 81 1.46 -0.79 4.28
C SER A 81 2.74 -0.35 3.59
N ALA A 82 2.65 0.09 2.33
CA ALA A 82 3.82 0.61 1.61
C ALA A 82 4.40 1.85 2.31
N SER A 83 3.56 2.82 2.69
CA SER A 83 4.04 4.02 3.39
C SER A 83 4.63 3.71 4.77
N TYR A 84 4.04 2.75 5.48
CA TYR A 84 4.59 2.28 6.75
C TYR A 84 6.00 1.70 6.59
N VAL A 85 6.19 0.81 5.62
CA VAL A 85 7.49 0.21 5.33
C VAL A 85 8.51 1.26 4.89
N GLN A 86 8.11 2.20 4.02
CA GLN A 86 8.96 3.31 3.58
C GLN A 86 9.50 4.09 4.78
N GLU A 87 8.64 4.46 5.73
CA GLU A 87 9.02 5.20 6.92
C GLU A 87 9.92 4.38 7.85
N GLN A 88 9.55 3.12 8.13
CA GLN A 88 10.29 2.25 9.06
C GLN A 88 11.67 1.81 8.54
N MET A 89 11.88 1.82 7.23
CA MET A 89 13.14 1.43 6.60
C MET A 89 13.93 2.63 6.02
N GLY A 90 13.40 3.85 6.12
CA GLY A 90 14.03 5.02 5.53
C GLY A 90 14.13 4.97 4.01
N LEU A 91 13.16 4.34 3.34
CA LEU A 91 13.11 4.21 1.89
C LEU A 91 12.49 5.46 1.25
N PRO A 92 12.68 5.66 -0.08
CA PRO A 92 11.98 6.71 -0.81
C PRO A 92 10.47 6.63 -0.56
N SER A 93 9.87 7.75 -0.16
CA SER A 93 8.48 7.83 0.28
C SER A 93 7.72 8.90 -0.48
N PHE A 94 6.42 8.69 -0.66
CA PHE A 94 5.48 9.69 -1.20
C PHE A 94 4.84 10.56 -0.10
N GLY A 95 5.17 10.34 1.17
CA GLY A 95 4.73 11.16 2.30
C GLY A 95 4.77 10.42 3.63
N PRO A 96 4.53 11.13 4.75
CA PRO A 96 4.46 10.52 6.07
C PRO A 96 3.34 9.47 6.16
N PHE A 97 3.61 8.39 6.87
CA PHE A 97 2.64 7.30 7.08
C PHE A 97 1.29 7.81 7.63
N GLU A 98 1.33 8.71 8.61
CA GLU A 98 0.10 9.28 9.20
C GLU A 98 -0.76 10.02 8.18
N SER A 99 -0.14 10.79 7.28
CA SER A 99 -0.86 11.48 6.20
C SER A 99 -1.54 10.48 5.26
N VAL A 100 -0.86 9.38 4.94
CA VAL A 100 -1.44 8.32 4.11
C VAL A 100 -2.64 7.66 4.80
N VAL A 101 -2.55 7.39 6.10
CA VAL A 101 -3.65 6.84 6.89
C VAL A 101 -4.87 7.76 6.87
N ILE A 102 -4.66 9.09 6.98
CA ILE A 102 -5.75 10.06 6.88
C ILE A 102 -6.39 10.03 5.49
N LEU A 103 -5.57 10.07 4.43
CA LEU A 103 -6.05 10.10 3.04
C LEU A 103 -6.80 8.83 2.63
N GLN A 104 -6.39 7.67 3.14
CA GLN A 104 -7.03 6.38 2.83
C GLN A 104 -8.32 6.13 3.62
N ASN A 105 -8.50 6.78 4.75
CA ASN A 105 -9.69 6.68 5.59
C ASN A 105 -10.66 7.81 5.28
N LYS A 106 -11.80 7.51 4.67
CA LYS A 106 -12.78 8.53 4.24
C LYS A 106 -13.36 9.35 5.38
N ASP A 107 -13.60 8.77 6.54
CA ASP A 107 -14.03 9.44 7.76
C ASP A 107 -12.94 10.37 8.28
N LYS A 108 -11.72 9.90 8.45
CA LYS A 108 -10.58 10.71 8.89
C LYS A 108 -10.28 11.86 7.91
N PHE A 109 -10.30 11.55 6.61
CA PHE A 109 -10.05 12.56 5.58
C PHE A 109 -11.12 13.67 5.58
N ARG A 110 -12.39 13.31 5.69
CA ARG A 110 -13.49 14.29 5.78
C ARG A 110 -13.43 15.10 7.05
N THR A 111 -13.14 14.48 8.19
CA THR A 111 -12.94 15.18 9.47
C THR A 111 -11.79 16.18 9.33
N PHE A 112 -10.64 15.76 8.82
CA PHE A 112 -9.50 16.64 8.58
C PHE A 112 -9.86 17.83 7.68
N LEU A 113 -10.57 17.60 6.57
CA LEU A 113 -10.99 18.67 5.69
C LEU A 113 -11.94 19.67 6.39
N ALA A 114 -12.92 19.18 7.15
CA ALA A 114 -13.88 20.03 7.87
C ALA A 114 -13.17 20.88 8.93
N GLU A 115 -12.25 20.31 9.69
CA GLU A 115 -11.47 21.01 10.71
C GLU A 115 -10.54 22.09 10.10
N ASN A 116 -10.18 21.96 8.84
CA ASN A 116 -9.35 22.92 8.10
C ASN A 116 -10.17 23.87 7.21
N GLY A 117 -11.48 23.97 7.39
CA GLY A 117 -12.35 24.93 6.74
C GLY A 117 -12.73 24.62 5.29
N PHE A 118 -12.53 23.38 4.85
CA PHE A 118 -12.98 22.92 3.53
C PHE A 118 -14.44 22.48 3.55
N ASN A 119 -15.15 22.70 2.46
CA ASN A 119 -16.48 22.13 2.28
C ASN A 119 -16.41 20.63 2.09
N VAL A 120 -17.13 19.89 2.93
CA VAL A 120 -17.22 18.44 2.86
C VAL A 120 -18.67 17.98 2.80
N PRO A 121 -18.97 16.88 2.11
CA PRO A 121 -20.29 16.26 2.19
C PRO A 121 -20.54 15.77 3.62
N TRP A 122 -21.78 15.79 4.06
CA TRP A 122 -22.15 15.20 5.33
C TRP A 122 -21.79 13.72 5.34
N ALA A 123 -21.01 13.31 6.32
CA ALA A 123 -20.57 11.95 6.50
C ALA A 123 -20.28 11.68 7.98
N PHE A 124 -20.72 10.53 8.44
CA PHE A 124 -20.48 10.05 9.79
C PHE A 124 -19.88 8.65 9.70
N GLY A 125 -18.81 8.41 10.46
CA GLY A 125 -18.23 7.09 10.64
C GLY A 125 -18.90 6.38 11.82
N PHE A 126 -19.20 5.10 11.65
CA PHE A 126 -19.77 4.26 12.70
C PHE A 126 -18.97 2.98 12.84
N SER A 127 -18.82 2.51 14.08
CA SER A 127 -18.09 1.26 14.39
C SER A 127 -19.00 0.02 14.32
N SER A 128 -20.32 0.23 14.31
CA SER A 128 -21.31 -0.85 14.25
C SER A 128 -22.60 -0.41 13.58
N GLU A 129 -23.37 -1.36 13.08
CA GLU A 129 -24.69 -1.15 12.51
C GLU A 129 -25.67 -0.55 13.56
N THR A 130 -25.59 -1.02 14.79
CA THR A 130 -26.45 -0.52 15.90
C THR A 130 -26.18 0.96 16.18
N GLU A 131 -24.92 1.39 16.17
CA GLU A 131 -24.55 2.79 16.33
C GLU A 131 -25.10 3.65 15.18
N ALA A 132 -25.01 3.19 13.95
CA ALA A 132 -25.56 3.86 12.79
C ALA A 132 -27.08 4.02 12.85
N TRP A 133 -27.80 3.02 13.33
CA TRP A 133 -29.25 3.07 13.49
C TRP A 133 -29.69 4.06 14.58
N ASN A 134 -28.98 4.14 15.69
CA ASN A 134 -29.30 5.00 16.83
C ASN A 134 -28.97 6.48 16.61
N SER A 135 -28.23 6.80 15.53
CA SER A 135 -27.83 8.18 15.20
C SER A 135 -28.71 8.89 14.18
N ARG A 136 -29.87 8.31 13.83
CA ARG A 136 -30.87 8.89 12.91
C ARG A 136 -31.73 9.96 13.56
#